data_0cce02f5c626a7e3dc1f2e0b0afe78b7
#
_entry.id   0cce02f5c626a7e3dc1f2e0b0afe78b7
#
_cell.length_a   1.000
_cell.length_b   1.000
_cell.length_c   1.000
_cell.angle_alpha   90.00
_cell.angle_beta   90.00
_cell.angle_gamma   90.00
#
_symmetry.space_group_name_H-M   'P 1'
#
loop_
_entity.id
_entity.type
_entity.pdbx_description
1 polymer ?
#
loop_
_entity_poly.entity_id
_entity_poly.type
_entity_poly.pdbx_seq_one_letter_code
_entity_poly.pdbx_strand_id
1 'polypeptide(L)'
;MNDVIRTSSALPHYHPRKLPSLTGLRFVAAALVFGFHASLTKIIGFNPYADHQASHAFKVLFSEGGWMGVSFFFVLSGFVITWSARPDDTVGSFIFRRVLKIYPNHFATWALTMILFGAAVTPASIWLPNLLLVHAWIPKDEVYLGVNGPSWSLCCELFFYVLFPFLLIYIKRIPENRLWMWAAATVIGLFACQSAINLLVRGTPWVTAWPISVERWWLSYFFPPFRLFEFVLGMLMARILMTGRWIGLGLVPAFGLLVAGYIFAMFVPFQFSFNVATVVPIAFLITSVAAADVAGRRTGFAGRTMNWLGDISFGMYMIHLVILTLVTNWLNGRLLGTPAATVLVLAAFGASVLGGWLLFVCIERPVMRRWGKAAPRKSALMGAEV
;
A
#
# COMPACT_ATOMS: atom_id res chain seq x y z
N MET A 1 58.90 -11.74 -6.04
CA MET A 1 58.38 -13.09 -5.78
C MET A 1 57.23 -12.92 -4.83
N ASN A 2 56.08 -13.37 -5.25
CA ASN A 2 54.74 -13.46 -4.64
C ASN A 2 53.81 -12.27 -4.85
N ASP A 3 53.22 -12.29 -6.04
CA ASP A 3 51.92 -11.75 -6.36
C ASP A 3 50.83 -12.43 -5.49
N VAL A 4 50.19 -11.67 -4.58
CA VAL A 4 48.95 -12.09 -3.97
C VAL A 4 47.82 -11.39 -4.77
N ILE A 5 47.30 -12.13 -5.73
CA ILE A 5 46.11 -11.81 -6.48
C ILE A 5 44.95 -11.65 -5.47
N ARG A 6 44.53 -10.41 -5.25
CA ARG A 6 43.26 -10.09 -4.64
C ARG A 6 42.15 -10.44 -5.66
N THR A 7 41.67 -11.67 -5.63
CA THR A 7 40.44 -12.02 -6.27
C THR A 7 39.30 -11.29 -5.55
N SER A 8 38.90 -10.17 -6.11
CA SER A 8 37.59 -9.57 -5.83
C SER A 8 36.55 -10.58 -6.22
N SER A 9 36.09 -11.38 -5.26
CA SER A 9 34.90 -12.22 -5.42
C SER A 9 33.68 -11.29 -5.44
N ALA A 10 33.39 -10.72 -6.60
CA ALA A 10 32.06 -10.21 -6.90
C ALA A 10 31.12 -11.42 -6.78
N LEU A 11 30.37 -11.50 -5.69
CA LEU A 11 29.30 -12.47 -5.55
C LEU A 11 28.40 -12.36 -6.79
N PRO A 12 28.08 -13.46 -7.47
CA PRO A 12 27.13 -13.39 -8.59
C PRO A 12 25.86 -12.73 -8.08
N HIS A 13 25.36 -11.73 -8.79
CA HIS A 13 24.13 -10.98 -8.49
C HIS A 13 22.92 -11.91 -8.64
N TYR A 14 22.80 -12.91 -7.77
CA TYR A 14 21.63 -13.78 -7.66
C TYR A 14 20.60 -13.05 -6.80
N HIS A 15 19.78 -12.24 -7.45
CA HIS A 15 18.60 -11.70 -6.78
C HIS A 15 17.52 -12.78 -6.77
N PRO A 16 17.04 -13.22 -5.60
CA PRO A 16 15.89 -14.11 -5.55
C PRO A 16 14.73 -13.43 -6.26
N ARG A 17 14.14 -14.10 -7.25
CA ARG A 17 13.04 -13.55 -8.06
C ARG A 17 11.79 -13.23 -7.23
N LYS A 18 11.68 -13.77 -6.02
CA LYS A 18 10.57 -13.60 -5.09
C LYS A 18 11.09 -13.20 -3.71
N LEU A 19 10.36 -12.31 -3.06
CA LEU A 19 10.56 -11.90 -1.66
C LEU A 19 9.33 -12.37 -0.85
N PRO A 20 9.29 -13.65 -0.43
CA PRO A 20 8.10 -14.26 0.14
C PRO A 20 7.65 -13.59 1.45
N SER A 21 8.59 -13.12 2.25
CA SER A 21 8.27 -12.44 3.51
C SER A 21 7.56 -11.10 3.29
N LEU A 22 7.90 -10.37 2.23
CA LEU A 22 7.19 -9.15 1.86
C LEU A 22 5.76 -9.45 1.41
N THR A 23 5.53 -10.60 0.76
CA THR A 23 4.17 -11.05 0.43
C THR A 23 3.35 -11.28 1.71
N GLY A 24 3.91 -11.99 2.70
CA GLY A 24 3.24 -12.21 3.98
C GLY A 24 2.94 -10.91 4.75
N LEU A 25 3.87 -9.94 4.76
CA LEU A 25 3.66 -8.65 5.43
C LEU A 25 2.52 -7.82 4.83
N ARG A 26 2.19 -7.98 3.55
CA ARG A 26 1.04 -7.32 2.94
C ARG A 26 -0.26 -7.64 3.66
N PHE A 27 -0.42 -8.88 4.13
CA PHE A 27 -1.60 -9.26 4.89
C PHE A 27 -1.67 -8.53 6.23
N VAL A 28 -0.54 -8.38 6.93
CA VAL A 28 -0.50 -7.64 8.21
C VAL A 28 -0.90 -6.18 7.99
N ALA A 29 -0.38 -5.54 6.94
CA ALA A 29 -0.76 -4.17 6.58
C ALA A 29 -2.26 -4.05 6.25
N ALA A 30 -2.83 -5.01 5.48
CA ALA A 30 -4.26 -5.04 5.17
C ALA A 30 -5.12 -5.26 6.43
N ALA A 31 -4.67 -6.09 7.36
CA ALA A 31 -5.35 -6.31 8.64
C ALA A 31 -5.35 -5.05 9.52
N LEU A 32 -4.25 -4.27 9.54
CA LEU A 32 -4.21 -2.98 10.23
C LEU A 32 -5.18 -1.98 9.61
N VAL A 33 -5.27 -1.93 8.29
CA VAL A 33 -6.26 -1.06 7.59
C VAL A 33 -7.69 -1.50 7.91
N PHE A 34 -7.97 -2.82 7.93
CA PHE A 34 -9.27 -3.31 8.37
C PHE A 34 -9.59 -2.86 9.80
N GLY A 35 -8.68 -3.07 10.75
CA GLY A 35 -8.87 -2.68 12.15
C GLY A 35 -9.11 -1.17 12.31
N PHE A 36 -8.37 -0.34 11.57
CA PHE A 36 -8.58 1.10 11.52
C PHE A 36 -10.01 1.42 11.06
N HIS A 37 -10.45 0.92 9.91
CA HIS A 37 -11.78 1.19 9.39
C HIS A 37 -12.88 0.62 10.30
N ALA A 38 -12.66 -0.55 10.90
CA ALA A 38 -13.59 -1.14 11.86
C ALA A 38 -13.70 -0.36 13.16
N SER A 39 -12.75 0.53 13.47
CA SER A 39 -12.78 1.40 14.66
C SER A 39 -13.44 2.76 14.44
N LEU A 40 -13.80 3.13 13.19
CA LEU A 40 -14.31 4.45 12.81
C LEU A 40 -15.82 4.59 13.03
N THR A 41 -16.23 5.23 14.11
CA THR A 41 -17.63 5.48 14.42
C THR A 41 -18.26 6.59 13.57
N LYS A 42 -17.49 7.63 13.22
CA LYS A 42 -18.04 8.83 12.56
C LYS A 42 -18.07 8.76 11.03
N ILE A 43 -17.20 7.95 10.43
CA ILE A 43 -17.07 7.89 8.96
C ILE A 43 -17.79 6.67 8.41
N ILE A 44 -17.59 5.50 9.02
CA ILE A 44 -18.12 4.22 8.56
C ILE A 44 -19.35 3.82 9.39
N GLY A 45 -19.47 4.38 10.60
CA GLY A 45 -20.54 4.03 11.54
C GLY A 45 -20.33 2.66 12.21
N PHE A 46 -19.15 2.03 12.07
CA PHE A 46 -18.83 0.77 12.71
C PHE A 46 -18.33 1.02 14.16
N ASN A 47 -17.58 0.19 14.78
CA ASN A 47 -17.22 0.14 16.20
C ASN A 47 -18.44 -0.27 17.08
N PRO A 48 -18.74 -1.57 17.13
CA PRO A 48 -19.99 -2.07 17.69
C PRO A 48 -20.02 -2.13 19.21
N TYR A 49 -19.00 -1.68 19.92
CA TYR A 49 -18.86 -1.79 21.37
C TYR A 49 -19.75 -0.80 22.12
N ALA A 50 -20.64 -1.31 22.99
CA ALA A 50 -21.43 -0.50 23.91
C ALA A 50 -20.57 0.01 25.09
N ASP A 51 -19.57 -0.75 25.49
CA ASP A 51 -18.63 -0.37 26.55
C ASP A 51 -17.67 0.70 26.02
N HIS A 52 -17.65 1.88 26.67
CA HIS A 52 -16.81 3.00 26.28
C HIS A 52 -15.32 2.72 26.38
N GLN A 53 -14.87 1.93 27.36
CA GLN A 53 -13.46 1.60 27.54
C GLN A 53 -13.01 0.64 26.43
N ALA A 54 -13.78 -0.39 26.14
CA ALA A 54 -13.50 -1.32 25.05
C ALA A 54 -13.51 -0.61 23.67
N SER A 55 -14.50 0.26 23.43
CA SER A 55 -14.59 1.09 22.23
C SER A 55 -13.37 1.99 22.07
N HIS A 56 -12.95 2.67 23.14
CA HIS A 56 -11.78 3.55 23.14
C HIS A 56 -10.49 2.76 22.94
N ALA A 57 -10.30 1.64 23.64
CA ALA A 57 -9.11 0.79 23.51
C ALA A 57 -8.98 0.26 22.07
N PHE A 58 -10.09 -0.19 21.45
CA PHE A 58 -10.11 -0.65 20.07
C PHE A 58 -9.71 0.48 19.09
N LYS A 59 -10.25 1.68 19.31
CA LYS A 59 -9.91 2.85 18.50
C LYS A 59 -8.43 3.24 18.63
N VAL A 60 -7.89 3.28 19.86
CA VAL A 60 -6.49 3.62 20.13
C VAL A 60 -5.55 2.58 19.50
N LEU A 61 -5.87 1.28 19.65
CA LEU A 61 -5.06 0.20 19.10
C LEU A 61 -4.86 0.30 17.58
N PHE A 62 -5.87 0.77 16.83
CA PHE A 62 -5.84 0.84 15.38
C PHE A 62 -5.78 2.28 14.83
N SER A 63 -5.59 3.30 15.70
CA SER A 63 -5.65 4.72 15.32
C SER A 63 -4.79 5.11 14.12
N GLU A 64 -3.56 4.59 14.06
CA GLU A 64 -2.60 4.87 12.99
C GLU A 64 -2.53 3.74 11.95
N GLY A 65 -3.27 2.64 12.17
CA GLY A 65 -3.19 1.43 11.35
C GLY A 65 -3.59 1.64 9.90
N GLY A 66 -4.54 2.52 9.63
CA GLY A 66 -4.97 2.86 8.28
C GLY A 66 -3.91 3.65 7.52
N TRP A 67 -3.41 4.71 8.13
CA TRP A 67 -2.40 5.59 7.53
C TRP A 67 -1.11 4.84 7.27
N MET A 68 -0.61 4.15 8.29
CA MET A 68 0.61 3.36 8.20
C MET A 68 0.49 2.19 7.20
N GLY A 69 -0.66 1.51 7.17
CA GLY A 69 -0.89 0.41 6.24
C GLY A 69 -0.88 0.84 4.78
N VAL A 70 -1.49 1.98 4.45
CA VAL A 70 -1.45 2.52 3.08
C VAL A 70 -0.04 2.99 2.71
N SER A 71 0.66 3.69 3.61
CA SER A 71 2.05 4.08 3.42
C SER A 71 2.95 2.88 3.19
N PHE A 72 2.73 1.78 3.93
CA PHE A 72 3.43 0.51 3.70
C PHE A 72 3.21 -0.01 2.27
N PHE A 73 1.97 0.01 1.75
CA PHE A 73 1.70 -0.45 0.39
C PHE A 73 2.39 0.42 -0.66
N PHE A 74 2.45 1.74 -0.50
CA PHE A 74 3.10 2.62 -1.47
C PHE A 74 4.63 2.46 -1.48
N VAL A 75 5.27 2.40 -0.31
CA VAL A 75 6.71 2.11 -0.21
C VAL A 75 7.02 0.72 -0.77
N LEU A 76 6.21 -0.29 -0.40
CA LEU A 76 6.36 -1.66 -0.89
C LEU A 76 6.20 -1.75 -2.41
N SER A 77 5.23 -1.02 -2.98
CA SER A 77 5.01 -0.99 -4.42
C SER A 77 6.25 -0.48 -5.16
N GLY A 78 6.81 0.67 -4.72
CA GLY A 78 8.07 1.20 -5.27
C GLY A 78 9.23 0.21 -5.16
N PHE A 79 9.36 -0.43 -3.98
CA PHE A 79 10.41 -1.41 -3.72
C PHE A 79 10.29 -2.64 -4.62
N VAL A 80 9.14 -3.32 -4.62
CA VAL A 80 8.95 -4.60 -5.33
C VAL A 80 9.00 -4.43 -6.84
N ILE A 81 8.45 -3.32 -7.37
CA ILE A 81 8.48 -3.07 -8.81
C ILE A 81 9.90 -2.79 -9.27
N THR A 82 10.68 -2.03 -8.50
CA THR A 82 12.11 -1.78 -8.80
C THR A 82 12.93 -3.05 -8.69
N TRP A 83 12.71 -3.86 -7.64
CA TRP A 83 13.38 -5.14 -7.44
C TRP A 83 13.13 -6.14 -8.58
N SER A 84 11.90 -6.18 -9.10
CA SER A 84 11.47 -7.10 -10.15
C SER A 84 11.54 -6.52 -11.57
N ALA A 85 12.08 -5.32 -11.75
CA ALA A 85 12.16 -4.65 -13.04
C ALA A 85 13.00 -5.45 -14.05
N ARG A 86 12.45 -5.66 -15.23
CA ARG A 86 13.12 -6.41 -16.31
C ARG A 86 13.74 -5.44 -17.30
N PRO A 87 14.98 -5.71 -17.78
CA PRO A 87 15.61 -4.85 -18.78
C PRO A 87 14.82 -4.76 -20.11
N ASP A 88 14.15 -5.86 -20.47
CA ASP A 88 13.48 -6.02 -21.76
C ASP A 88 11.98 -5.63 -21.72
N ASP A 89 11.47 -5.09 -20.61
CA ASP A 89 10.07 -4.70 -20.52
C ASP A 89 9.83 -3.39 -21.29
N THR A 90 8.86 -3.42 -22.21
CA THR A 90 8.34 -2.18 -22.80
C THR A 90 7.39 -1.48 -21.81
N VAL A 91 7.33 -0.15 -21.89
CA VAL A 91 6.43 0.67 -21.05
C VAL A 91 4.99 0.18 -21.15
N GLY A 92 4.50 -0.08 -22.37
CA GLY A 92 3.12 -0.56 -22.57
C GLY A 92 2.86 -1.93 -21.95
N SER A 93 3.79 -2.89 -22.11
CA SER A 93 3.68 -4.22 -21.53
C SER A 93 3.72 -4.18 -19.99
N PHE A 94 4.56 -3.33 -19.43
CA PHE A 94 4.62 -3.11 -17.98
C PHE A 94 3.28 -2.55 -17.45
N ILE A 95 2.81 -1.42 -18.01
CA ILE A 95 1.55 -0.77 -17.57
C ILE A 95 0.38 -1.73 -17.72
N PHE A 96 0.27 -2.43 -18.85
CA PHE A 96 -0.80 -3.39 -19.09
C PHE A 96 -0.89 -4.46 -18.00
N ARG A 97 0.25 -5.08 -17.63
CA ARG A 97 0.27 -6.07 -16.54
C ARG A 97 -0.10 -5.47 -15.18
N ARG A 98 0.24 -4.22 -14.92
CA ARG A 98 -0.14 -3.53 -13.66
C ARG A 98 -1.62 -3.21 -13.63
N VAL A 99 -2.18 -2.72 -14.72
CA VAL A 99 -3.63 -2.49 -14.85
C VAL A 99 -4.39 -3.81 -14.68
N LEU A 100 -3.96 -4.89 -15.33
CA LEU A 100 -4.57 -6.22 -15.16
C LEU A 100 -4.52 -6.72 -13.72
N LYS A 101 -3.54 -6.31 -12.92
CA LYS A 101 -3.43 -6.71 -11.52
C LYS A 101 -4.45 -6.00 -10.63
N ILE A 102 -4.73 -4.71 -10.88
CA ILE A 102 -5.57 -3.90 -9.99
C ILE A 102 -7.01 -3.77 -10.47
N TYR A 103 -7.21 -3.57 -11.78
CA TYR A 103 -8.50 -3.16 -12.33
C TYR A 103 -9.62 -4.20 -12.20
N PRO A 104 -9.40 -5.52 -12.39
CA PRO A 104 -10.46 -6.51 -12.27
C PRO A 104 -11.10 -6.56 -10.88
N ASN A 105 -10.31 -6.55 -9.82
CA ASN A 105 -10.81 -6.51 -8.44
C ASN A 105 -11.47 -5.17 -8.11
N HIS A 106 -10.92 -4.06 -8.64
CA HIS A 106 -11.54 -2.74 -8.52
C HIS A 106 -12.93 -2.74 -9.17
N PHE A 107 -13.04 -3.16 -10.42
CA PHE A 107 -14.32 -3.22 -11.14
C PHE A 107 -15.35 -4.09 -10.41
N ALA A 108 -14.94 -5.27 -9.93
CA ALA A 108 -15.83 -6.17 -9.21
C ALA A 108 -16.37 -5.55 -7.91
N THR A 109 -15.49 -4.93 -7.11
CA THR A 109 -15.90 -4.30 -5.85
C THR A 109 -16.66 -3.00 -6.09
N TRP A 110 -16.32 -2.23 -7.12
CA TRP A 110 -17.08 -1.09 -7.58
C TRP A 110 -18.52 -1.50 -7.96
N ALA A 111 -18.68 -2.51 -8.82
CA ALA A 111 -19.96 -3.01 -9.26
C ALA A 111 -20.79 -3.54 -8.07
N LEU A 112 -20.16 -4.31 -7.17
CA LEU A 112 -20.81 -4.80 -5.98
C LEU A 112 -21.31 -3.66 -5.08
N THR A 113 -20.50 -2.63 -4.86
CA THR A 113 -20.87 -1.45 -4.06
C THR A 113 -22.04 -0.70 -4.70
N MET A 114 -21.97 -0.49 -6.02
CA MET A 114 -23.06 0.18 -6.75
C MET A 114 -24.37 -0.61 -6.64
N ILE A 115 -24.35 -1.92 -6.83
CA ILE A 115 -25.55 -2.79 -6.73
C ILE A 115 -26.13 -2.76 -5.31
N LEU A 116 -25.28 -2.85 -4.29
CA LEU A 116 -25.76 -2.97 -2.91
C LEU A 116 -26.20 -1.63 -2.29
N PHE A 117 -25.56 -0.52 -2.66
CA PHE A 117 -25.72 0.73 -1.91
C PHE A 117 -26.00 1.96 -2.77
N GLY A 118 -25.63 1.97 -4.05
CA GLY A 118 -25.46 3.24 -4.75
C GLY A 118 -26.12 3.37 -6.12
N ALA A 119 -26.56 2.30 -6.80
CA ALA A 119 -26.95 2.37 -8.21
C ALA A 119 -28.07 3.38 -8.51
N ALA A 120 -29.00 3.55 -7.58
CA ALA A 120 -30.16 4.46 -7.76
C ALA A 120 -29.87 5.92 -7.33
N VAL A 121 -28.84 6.17 -6.52
CA VAL A 121 -28.66 7.45 -5.82
C VAL A 121 -27.30 8.11 -6.07
N THR A 122 -26.31 7.39 -6.60
CA THR A 122 -24.97 7.94 -6.83
C THR A 122 -24.89 8.60 -8.21
N PRO A 123 -24.64 9.92 -8.30
CA PRO A 123 -24.57 10.61 -9.59
C PRO A 123 -23.33 10.20 -10.39
N ALA A 124 -23.41 10.37 -11.71
CA ALA A 124 -22.33 10.02 -12.63
C ALA A 124 -21.01 10.79 -12.33
N SER A 125 -21.12 12.00 -11.82
CA SER A 125 -19.98 12.82 -11.38
C SER A 125 -19.15 12.17 -10.24
N ILE A 126 -19.71 11.19 -9.52
CA ILE A 126 -19.04 10.43 -8.46
C ILE A 126 -18.64 9.04 -8.96
N TRP A 127 -19.57 8.24 -9.50
CA TRP A 127 -19.26 6.86 -9.83
C TRP A 127 -18.34 6.71 -11.05
N LEU A 128 -18.40 7.62 -12.05
CA LEU A 128 -17.58 7.52 -13.25
C LEU A 128 -16.11 7.81 -12.99
N PRO A 129 -15.70 8.92 -12.28
CA PRO A 129 -14.32 9.10 -11.89
C PRO A 129 -13.78 7.96 -11.02
N ASN A 130 -14.61 7.35 -10.15
CA ASN A 130 -14.22 6.21 -9.34
C ASN A 130 -13.95 4.99 -10.22
N LEU A 131 -14.84 4.65 -11.14
CA LEU A 131 -14.66 3.55 -12.08
C LEU A 131 -13.37 3.71 -12.89
N LEU A 132 -13.05 4.92 -13.33
CA LEU A 132 -11.87 5.23 -14.14
C LEU A 132 -10.58 5.41 -13.32
N LEU A 133 -10.62 5.29 -12.00
CA LEU A 133 -9.49 5.50 -11.08
C LEU A 133 -8.85 6.90 -11.23
N VAL A 134 -9.69 7.93 -11.37
CA VAL A 134 -9.25 9.34 -11.42
C VAL A 134 -9.89 10.19 -10.31
N HIS A 135 -10.71 9.61 -9.45
CA HIS A 135 -11.46 10.31 -8.41
C HIS A 135 -10.57 10.96 -7.33
N ALA A 136 -9.39 10.42 -7.02
CA ALA A 136 -8.47 11.02 -6.06
C ALA A 136 -7.85 12.35 -6.54
N TRP A 137 -7.99 12.70 -7.83
CA TRP A 137 -7.57 13.99 -8.39
C TRP A 137 -8.59 15.12 -8.17
N ILE A 138 -9.80 14.79 -7.74
CA ILE A 138 -10.90 15.74 -7.57
C ILE A 138 -11.00 16.09 -6.09
N PRO A 139 -10.83 17.37 -5.68
CA PRO A 139 -10.80 17.80 -4.28
C PRO A 139 -12.18 17.90 -3.64
N LYS A 140 -12.99 16.84 -3.76
CA LYS A 140 -14.33 16.73 -3.18
C LYS A 140 -14.44 15.40 -2.47
N ASP A 141 -14.75 15.42 -1.17
CA ASP A 141 -14.78 14.22 -0.33
C ASP A 141 -15.81 13.20 -0.78
N GLU A 142 -16.97 13.66 -1.24
CA GLU A 142 -17.97 12.77 -1.85
C GLU A 142 -17.46 12.07 -3.13
N VAL A 143 -16.44 12.63 -3.82
CA VAL A 143 -15.86 12.05 -5.03
C VAL A 143 -14.69 11.13 -4.67
N TYR A 144 -13.66 11.63 -3.95
CA TYR A 144 -12.47 10.83 -3.68
C TYR A 144 -12.69 9.69 -2.68
N LEU A 145 -13.72 9.73 -1.84
CA LEU A 145 -14.18 8.62 -0.98
C LEU A 145 -15.41 7.89 -1.56
N GLY A 146 -15.94 8.35 -2.68
CA GLY A 146 -17.18 7.83 -3.28
C GLY A 146 -17.07 6.37 -3.72
N VAL A 147 -18.23 5.71 -3.81
CA VAL A 147 -18.43 4.32 -4.19
C VAL A 147 -17.68 3.37 -3.25
N ASN A 148 -16.42 3.02 -3.55
CA ASN A 148 -15.60 2.17 -2.70
C ASN A 148 -14.41 2.97 -2.16
N GLY A 149 -14.54 3.47 -0.91
CA GLY A 149 -13.57 4.36 -0.29
C GLY A 149 -12.10 3.95 -0.48
N PRO A 150 -11.65 2.71 -0.19
CA PRO A 150 -10.25 2.30 -0.33
C PRO A 150 -9.67 2.48 -1.74
N SER A 151 -10.50 2.57 -2.79
CA SER A 151 -10.05 2.66 -4.17
C SER A 151 -9.27 3.94 -4.53
N TRP A 152 -9.33 4.98 -3.71
CA TRP A 152 -8.50 6.17 -3.93
C TRP A 152 -7.01 5.84 -4.00
N SER A 153 -6.55 4.86 -3.22
CA SER A 153 -5.15 4.42 -3.25
C SER A 153 -4.74 3.80 -4.58
N LEU A 154 -5.69 3.17 -5.29
CA LEU A 154 -5.46 2.65 -6.64
C LEU A 154 -5.28 3.76 -7.69
N CYS A 155 -5.88 4.94 -7.49
CA CYS A 155 -5.57 6.12 -8.31
C CYS A 155 -4.09 6.50 -8.17
N CYS A 156 -3.57 6.48 -6.93
CA CYS A 156 -2.16 6.73 -6.67
C CYS A 156 -1.28 5.64 -7.30
N GLU A 157 -1.65 4.37 -7.14
CA GLU A 157 -0.89 3.27 -7.73
C GLU A 157 -0.87 3.34 -9.27
N LEU A 158 -2.00 3.63 -9.91
CA LEU A 158 -2.07 3.81 -11.36
C LEU A 158 -1.13 4.94 -11.82
N PHE A 159 -1.14 6.06 -11.13
CA PHE A 159 -0.23 7.19 -11.38
C PHE A 159 1.24 6.77 -11.22
N PHE A 160 1.57 6.04 -10.16
CA PHE A 160 2.93 5.52 -9.94
C PHE A 160 3.37 4.57 -11.07
N TYR A 161 2.48 3.71 -11.55
CA TYR A 161 2.80 2.77 -12.62
C TYR A 161 3.06 3.47 -13.95
N VAL A 162 2.34 4.56 -14.23
CA VAL A 162 2.60 5.39 -15.41
C VAL A 162 3.96 6.09 -15.31
N LEU A 163 4.32 6.59 -14.12
CA LEU A 163 5.58 7.30 -13.91
C LEU A 163 6.79 6.37 -13.73
N PHE A 164 6.60 5.15 -13.26
CA PHE A 164 7.67 4.23 -12.90
C PHE A 164 8.75 4.04 -13.98
N PRO A 165 8.42 3.78 -15.27
CA PRO A 165 9.45 3.58 -16.30
C PRO A 165 10.38 4.78 -16.45
N PHE A 166 9.84 6.00 -16.31
CA PHE A 166 10.60 7.24 -16.42
C PHE A 166 11.45 7.45 -15.14
N LEU A 167 10.86 7.29 -13.96
CA LEU A 167 11.56 7.40 -12.69
C LEU A 167 12.71 6.39 -12.59
N LEU A 168 12.51 5.18 -13.09
CA LEU A 168 13.52 4.13 -13.05
C LEU A 168 14.79 4.51 -13.83
N ILE A 169 14.64 5.23 -14.95
CA ILE A 169 15.78 5.74 -15.74
C ILE A 169 16.63 6.69 -14.89
N TYR A 170 16.00 7.64 -14.19
CA TYR A 170 16.71 8.60 -13.33
C TYR A 170 17.31 7.92 -12.10
N ILE A 171 16.55 7.05 -11.43
CA ILE A 171 17.02 6.34 -10.24
C ILE A 171 18.20 5.42 -10.58
N LYS A 172 18.22 4.77 -11.73
CA LYS A 172 19.35 3.96 -12.20
C LYS A 172 20.63 4.77 -12.44
N ARG A 173 20.51 6.05 -12.76
CA ARG A 173 21.66 6.96 -12.99
C ARG A 173 22.27 7.49 -11.70
N ILE A 174 21.58 7.36 -10.57
CA ILE A 174 22.13 7.82 -9.27
C ILE A 174 23.35 6.96 -8.91
N PRO A 175 24.53 7.58 -8.66
CA PRO A 175 25.68 6.85 -8.15
C PRO A 175 25.39 6.16 -6.82
N GLU A 176 25.92 4.96 -6.64
CA GLU A 176 25.62 4.12 -5.47
C GLU A 176 25.92 4.80 -4.13
N ASN A 177 27.04 5.57 -4.08
CA ASN A 177 27.41 6.33 -2.88
C ASN A 177 26.49 7.51 -2.56
N ARG A 178 25.59 7.90 -3.47
CA ARG A 178 24.60 8.98 -3.27
C ARG A 178 23.17 8.46 -3.00
N LEU A 179 22.93 7.16 -3.03
CA LEU A 179 21.59 6.60 -2.85
C LEU A 179 20.96 7.00 -1.51
N TRP A 180 21.73 6.94 -0.42
CA TRP A 180 21.26 7.36 0.90
C TRP A 180 20.96 8.85 0.98
N MET A 181 21.75 9.68 0.31
CA MET A 181 21.49 11.12 0.20
C MET A 181 20.14 11.38 -0.50
N TRP A 182 19.86 10.68 -1.58
CA TRP A 182 18.58 10.81 -2.29
C TRP A 182 17.38 10.26 -1.48
N ALA A 183 17.58 9.16 -0.74
CA ALA A 183 16.57 8.66 0.19
C ALA A 183 16.26 9.69 1.28
N ALA A 184 17.29 10.29 1.89
CA ALA A 184 17.11 11.36 2.87
C ALA A 184 16.44 12.60 2.25
N ALA A 185 16.86 13.03 1.05
CA ALA A 185 16.24 14.13 0.33
C ALA A 185 14.75 13.88 0.03
N THR A 186 14.37 12.62 -0.29
CA THR A 186 12.96 12.24 -0.50
C THR A 186 12.14 12.39 0.79
N VAL A 187 12.68 11.95 1.94
CA VAL A 187 12.02 12.10 3.25
C VAL A 187 11.93 13.58 3.66
N ILE A 188 12.99 14.35 3.47
CA ILE A 188 13.00 15.79 3.73
C ILE A 188 12.00 16.50 2.83
N GLY A 189 11.92 16.13 1.55
CA GLY A 189 10.94 16.66 0.60
C GLY A 189 9.51 16.38 1.03
N LEU A 190 9.22 15.15 1.48
CA LEU A 190 7.91 14.80 2.03
C LEU A 190 7.56 15.68 3.23
N PHE A 191 8.48 15.83 4.19
CA PHE A 191 8.28 16.67 5.37
C PHE A 191 8.08 18.14 5.00
N ALA A 192 8.90 18.67 4.09
CA ALA A 192 8.81 20.05 3.63
C ALA A 192 7.48 20.33 2.90
N CYS A 193 7.04 19.41 2.02
CA CYS A 193 5.75 19.55 1.34
C CYS A 193 4.58 19.46 2.34
N GLN A 194 4.64 18.54 3.32
CA GLN A 194 3.62 18.45 4.38
C GLN A 194 3.56 19.73 5.20
N SER A 195 4.72 20.29 5.55
CA SER A 195 4.82 21.57 6.27
C SER A 195 4.28 22.73 5.43
N ALA A 196 4.59 22.77 4.14
CA ALA A 196 4.08 23.79 3.22
C ALA A 196 2.54 23.72 3.10
N ILE A 197 1.97 22.52 2.97
CA ILE A 197 0.51 22.34 2.97
C ILE A 197 -0.10 22.88 4.27
N ASN A 198 0.52 22.58 5.42
CA ASN A 198 0.04 23.07 6.71
C ASN A 198 0.09 24.60 6.84
N LEU A 199 1.10 25.24 6.29
CA LEU A 199 1.33 26.68 6.41
C LEU A 199 0.54 27.48 5.38
N LEU A 200 0.44 26.99 4.13
CA LEU A 200 -0.02 27.76 2.99
C LEU A 200 -1.47 27.47 2.60
N VAL A 201 -2.00 26.27 2.93
CA VAL A 201 -3.36 25.89 2.57
C VAL A 201 -4.33 26.31 3.68
N ARG A 202 -5.55 26.72 3.28
CA ARG A 202 -6.59 27.19 4.21
C ARG A 202 -6.91 26.13 5.28
N GLY A 203 -7.07 26.58 6.52
CA GLY A 203 -7.40 25.75 7.67
C GLY A 203 -8.89 25.42 7.82
N THR A 204 -9.75 25.93 6.94
CA THR A 204 -11.21 25.76 6.96
C THR A 204 -11.75 25.54 5.56
N PRO A 205 -12.95 24.89 5.37
CA PRO A 205 -13.73 24.22 6.41
C PRO A 205 -13.09 22.94 6.95
N TRP A 206 -13.46 22.54 8.18
CA TRP A 206 -12.98 21.33 8.83
C TRP A 206 -13.74 20.09 8.39
N VAL A 207 -13.02 18.96 8.32
CA VAL A 207 -13.63 17.64 8.17
C VAL A 207 -14.37 17.29 9.47
N THR A 208 -15.61 16.86 9.38
CA THR A 208 -16.45 16.59 10.56
C THR A 208 -15.84 15.57 11.52
N ALA A 209 -15.08 14.60 11.00
CA ALA A 209 -14.54 13.50 11.77
C ALA A 209 -13.10 13.71 12.26
N TRP A 210 -12.35 14.67 11.68
CA TRP A 210 -10.91 14.79 11.87
C TRP A 210 -10.48 16.24 12.13
N PRO A 211 -9.41 16.47 12.90
CA PRO A 211 -8.89 17.81 13.19
C PRO A 211 -8.04 18.35 12.02
N ILE A 212 -8.60 18.40 10.82
CA ILE A 212 -7.95 18.88 9.61
C ILE A 212 -8.98 19.52 8.68
N SER A 213 -8.58 20.52 7.88
CA SER A 213 -9.44 21.07 6.84
C SER A 213 -9.54 20.13 5.64
N VAL A 214 -10.66 20.23 4.90
CA VAL A 214 -10.95 19.39 3.72
C VAL A 214 -9.83 19.48 2.68
N GLU A 215 -9.37 20.71 2.36
CA GLU A 215 -8.31 20.91 1.37
C GLU A 215 -6.95 20.34 1.83
N ARG A 216 -6.57 20.57 3.10
CA ARG A 216 -5.35 20.00 3.67
C ARG A 216 -5.40 18.48 3.69
N TRP A 217 -6.54 17.90 4.05
CA TRP A 217 -6.70 16.46 4.08
C TRP A 217 -6.55 15.85 2.69
N TRP A 218 -7.24 16.43 1.70
CA TRP A 218 -7.11 15.97 0.32
C TRP A 218 -5.67 16.05 -0.18
N LEU A 219 -5.00 17.20 -0.07
CA LEU A 219 -3.62 17.39 -0.54
C LEU A 219 -2.63 16.48 0.17
N SER A 220 -2.75 16.34 1.51
CA SER A 220 -1.81 15.61 2.34
C SER A 220 -1.96 14.09 2.24
N TYR A 221 -3.16 13.61 1.89
CA TYR A 221 -3.43 12.18 2.01
C TYR A 221 -3.90 11.52 0.73
N PHE A 222 -4.81 12.14 -0.03
CA PHE A 222 -5.42 11.52 -1.21
C PHE A 222 -4.75 11.89 -2.52
N PHE A 223 -4.14 13.07 -2.61
CA PHE A 223 -3.60 13.60 -3.87
C PHE A 223 -2.42 12.77 -4.38
N PRO A 224 -2.52 12.13 -5.56
CA PRO A 224 -1.54 11.15 -6.03
C PRO A 224 -0.09 11.66 -6.13
N PRO A 225 0.20 12.91 -6.58
CA PRO A 225 1.57 13.44 -6.61
C PRO A 225 2.22 13.52 -5.24
N PHE A 226 1.46 13.82 -4.19
CA PHE A 226 2.00 13.88 -2.84
C PHE A 226 2.42 12.49 -2.31
N ARG A 227 1.68 11.45 -2.67
CA ARG A 227 1.99 10.07 -2.29
C ARG A 227 3.17 9.46 -3.06
N LEU A 228 3.65 10.14 -4.12
CA LEU A 228 4.79 9.69 -4.92
C LEU A 228 6.10 9.63 -4.11
N PHE A 229 6.27 10.46 -3.07
CA PHE A 229 7.44 10.40 -2.20
C PHE A 229 7.65 9.02 -1.58
N GLU A 230 6.58 8.37 -1.14
CA GLU A 230 6.65 7.03 -0.52
C GLU A 230 7.05 5.98 -1.55
N PHE A 231 6.49 6.06 -2.75
CA PHE A 231 6.83 5.16 -3.85
C PHE A 231 8.30 5.33 -4.27
N VAL A 232 8.77 6.57 -4.45
CA VAL A 232 10.17 6.88 -4.80
C VAL A 232 11.13 6.42 -3.69
N LEU A 233 10.77 6.62 -2.42
CA LEU A 233 11.57 6.08 -1.31
C LEU A 233 11.68 4.56 -1.40
N GLY A 234 10.59 3.86 -1.70
CA GLY A 234 10.62 2.42 -1.93
C GLY A 234 11.56 2.01 -3.07
N MET A 235 11.54 2.74 -4.20
CA MET A 235 12.45 2.53 -5.32
C MET A 235 13.94 2.69 -4.92
N LEU A 236 14.25 3.73 -4.15
CA LEU A 236 15.60 4.01 -3.66
C LEU A 236 16.08 2.93 -2.69
N MET A 237 15.22 2.48 -1.76
CA MET A 237 15.53 1.41 -0.80
C MET A 237 15.80 0.08 -1.50
N ALA A 238 15.04 -0.25 -2.56
CA ALA A 238 15.33 -1.41 -3.39
C ALA A 238 16.73 -1.31 -4.02
N ARG A 239 17.09 -0.15 -4.57
CA ARG A 239 18.41 0.10 -5.15
C ARG A 239 19.53 -0.01 -4.11
N ILE A 240 19.33 0.57 -2.91
CA ILE A 240 20.27 0.46 -1.78
C ILE A 240 20.56 -1.00 -1.44
N LEU A 241 19.51 -1.84 -1.40
CA LEU A 241 19.69 -3.26 -1.13
C LEU A 241 20.38 -3.97 -2.31
N MET A 242 19.96 -3.71 -3.54
CA MET A 242 20.51 -4.33 -4.77
C MET A 242 22.00 -4.04 -4.96
N THR A 243 22.47 -2.86 -4.56
CA THR A 243 23.88 -2.44 -4.68
C THR A 243 24.71 -2.80 -3.46
N GLY A 244 24.19 -3.55 -2.49
CA GLY A 244 24.90 -3.94 -1.29
C GLY A 244 25.19 -2.78 -0.32
N ARG A 245 24.51 -1.63 -0.48
CA ARG A 245 24.70 -0.44 0.37
C ARG A 245 23.76 -0.42 1.59
N TRP A 246 23.01 -1.51 1.81
CA TRP A 246 22.16 -1.62 2.99
C TRP A 246 23.00 -1.68 4.28
N ILE A 247 22.57 -0.92 5.29
CA ILE A 247 23.27 -0.80 6.59
C ILE A 247 23.19 -2.05 7.46
N GLY A 248 22.50 -3.10 7.01
CA GLY A 248 22.41 -4.36 7.74
C GLY A 248 21.51 -4.33 8.97
N LEU A 249 20.55 -3.38 9.05
CA LEU A 249 19.60 -3.34 10.17
C LEU A 249 18.84 -4.67 10.26
N GLY A 250 18.90 -5.32 11.43
CA GLY A 250 18.23 -6.59 11.68
C GLY A 250 16.70 -6.46 11.80
N LEU A 251 16.01 -7.60 11.82
CA LEU A 251 14.53 -7.62 11.90
C LEU A 251 14.02 -7.02 13.21
N VAL A 252 14.59 -7.41 14.35
CA VAL A 252 14.14 -6.95 15.66
C VAL A 252 14.19 -5.43 15.79
N PRO A 253 15.33 -4.76 15.53
CA PRO A 253 15.39 -3.30 15.58
C PRO A 253 14.49 -2.63 14.51
N ALA A 254 14.29 -3.25 13.33
CA ALA A 254 13.38 -2.71 12.33
C ALA A 254 11.91 -2.73 12.80
N PHE A 255 11.47 -3.81 13.43
CA PHE A 255 10.15 -3.89 14.06
C PHE A 255 10.03 -2.94 15.25
N GLY A 256 11.06 -2.86 16.11
CA GLY A 256 11.08 -1.89 17.21
C GLY A 256 10.94 -0.45 16.73
N LEU A 257 11.63 -0.09 15.63
CA LEU A 257 11.50 1.22 15.00
C LEU A 257 10.10 1.46 14.43
N LEU A 258 9.45 0.42 13.85
CA LEU A 258 8.07 0.54 13.36
C LEU A 258 7.09 0.80 14.50
N VAL A 259 7.20 0.08 15.62
CA VAL A 259 6.37 0.27 16.81
C VAL A 259 6.60 1.67 17.41
N ALA A 260 7.86 2.09 17.51
CA ALA A 260 8.19 3.45 17.97
C ALA A 260 7.61 4.52 17.03
N GLY A 261 7.68 4.33 15.72
CA GLY A 261 7.08 5.21 14.73
C GLY A 261 5.55 5.26 14.82
N TYR A 262 4.90 4.11 15.08
CA TYR A 262 3.46 4.04 15.32
C TYR A 262 3.06 4.86 16.54
N ILE A 263 3.74 4.65 17.67
CA ILE A 263 3.50 5.39 18.90
C ILE A 263 3.79 6.88 18.69
N PHE A 264 4.91 7.24 18.04
CA PHE A 264 5.25 8.62 17.74
C PHE A 264 4.18 9.31 16.88
N ALA A 265 3.60 8.60 15.91
CA ALA A 265 2.53 9.12 15.07
C ALA A 265 1.29 9.55 15.87
N MET A 266 1.01 8.93 17.02
CA MET A 266 -0.10 9.31 17.89
C MET A 266 0.09 10.66 18.59
N PHE A 267 1.33 11.19 18.64
CA PHE A 267 1.68 12.43 19.38
C PHE A 267 2.05 13.61 18.48
N VAL A 268 2.25 13.39 17.18
CA VAL A 268 2.53 14.47 16.22
C VAL A 268 1.23 15.16 15.77
N PRO A 269 1.28 16.39 15.22
CA PRO A 269 0.11 17.00 14.60
C PRO A 269 -0.51 16.07 13.54
N PHE A 270 -1.83 15.95 13.56
CA PHE A 270 -2.61 14.92 12.85
C PHE A 270 -2.18 14.68 11.40
N GLN A 271 -1.91 15.73 10.62
CA GLN A 271 -1.49 15.60 9.23
C GLN A 271 -0.11 14.96 9.03
N PHE A 272 0.78 15.03 10.05
CA PHE A 272 2.10 14.39 10.01
C PHE A 272 2.04 12.90 10.37
N SER A 273 0.96 12.44 11.01
CA SER A 273 0.77 11.02 11.31
C SER A 273 0.52 10.20 10.06
N PHE A 274 -0.03 10.77 8.99
CA PHE A 274 -0.41 10.05 7.76
C PHE A 274 0.74 9.27 7.12
N ASN A 275 1.94 9.86 7.10
CA ASN A 275 3.08 9.27 6.43
C ASN A 275 4.43 9.73 7.01
N VAL A 276 4.58 11.02 7.38
CA VAL A 276 5.88 11.56 7.80
C VAL A 276 6.46 10.82 8.99
N ALA A 277 5.63 10.53 10.00
CA ALA A 277 6.07 9.85 11.23
C ALA A 277 6.48 8.38 10.97
N THR A 278 5.90 7.72 9.97
CA THR A 278 6.02 6.27 9.79
C THR A 278 6.78 5.85 8.54
N VAL A 279 7.01 6.74 7.57
CA VAL A 279 7.61 6.38 6.27
C VAL A 279 9.03 5.80 6.41
N VAL A 280 9.87 6.35 7.30
CA VAL A 280 11.23 5.85 7.54
C VAL A 280 11.20 4.48 8.22
N PRO A 281 10.48 4.27 9.34
CA PRO A 281 10.26 2.95 9.91
C PRO A 281 9.77 1.89 8.90
N ILE A 282 8.79 2.25 8.08
CA ILE A 282 8.24 1.36 7.04
C ILE A 282 9.32 0.99 6.00
N ALA A 283 10.06 1.98 5.49
CA ALA A 283 11.11 1.76 4.50
C ALA A 283 12.21 0.84 5.05
N PHE A 284 12.58 1.03 6.30
CA PHE A 284 13.59 0.20 6.98
C PHE A 284 13.07 -1.22 7.23
N LEU A 285 11.81 -1.39 7.66
CA LEU A 285 11.23 -2.71 7.83
C LEU A 285 11.19 -3.49 6.51
N ILE A 286 10.67 -2.88 5.44
CA ILE A 286 10.59 -3.52 4.10
C ILE A 286 11.97 -3.96 3.65
N THR A 287 12.98 -3.10 3.80
CA THR A 287 14.35 -3.40 3.36
C THR A 287 15.01 -4.47 4.24
N SER A 288 14.82 -4.44 5.57
CA SER A 288 15.34 -5.45 6.48
C SER A 288 14.76 -6.83 6.21
N VAL A 289 13.44 -6.90 5.95
CA VAL A 289 12.75 -8.15 5.62
C VAL A 289 13.20 -8.67 4.26
N ALA A 290 13.34 -7.82 3.26
CA ALA A 290 13.89 -8.19 1.95
C ALA A 290 15.34 -8.68 2.07
N ALA A 291 16.17 -8.01 2.85
CA ALA A 291 17.55 -8.43 3.12
C ALA A 291 17.62 -9.80 3.81
N ALA A 292 16.67 -10.09 4.72
CA ALA A 292 16.58 -11.39 5.36
C ALA A 292 16.18 -12.49 4.35
N ASP A 293 15.22 -12.22 3.45
CA ASP A 293 14.84 -13.14 2.36
C ASP A 293 16.04 -13.42 1.43
N VAL A 294 16.78 -12.39 1.04
CA VAL A 294 18.00 -12.52 0.21
C VAL A 294 19.06 -13.37 0.90
N ALA A 295 19.22 -13.22 2.22
CA ALA A 295 20.16 -13.98 3.03
C ALA A 295 19.64 -15.39 3.43
N GLY A 296 18.45 -15.80 2.98
CA GLY A 296 17.84 -17.08 3.35
C GLY A 296 17.47 -17.21 4.84
N ARG A 297 17.34 -16.07 5.55
CA ARG A 297 17.00 -16.07 6.98
C ARG A 297 15.50 -16.23 7.19
N ARG A 298 15.11 -16.93 8.25
CA ARG A 298 13.70 -17.07 8.64
C ARG A 298 13.17 -15.75 9.21
N THR A 299 12.04 -15.28 8.68
CA THR A 299 11.38 -14.02 9.10
C THR A 299 10.06 -14.26 9.84
N GLY A 300 9.52 -15.48 9.78
CA GLY A 300 8.16 -15.79 10.22
C GLY A 300 7.07 -15.45 9.19
N PHE A 301 7.37 -14.63 8.17
CA PHE A 301 6.40 -14.18 7.16
C PHE A 301 6.48 -14.92 5.82
N ALA A 302 7.51 -15.78 5.62
CA ALA A 302 7.71 -16.53 4.38
C ALA A 302 6.95 -17.87 4.33
N GLY A 303 6.25 -18.25 5.40
CA GLY A 303 5.53 -19.52 5.49
C GLY A 303 4.37 -19.60 4.48
N ARG A 304 3.95 -20.85 4.14
CA ARG A 304 2.88 -21.11 3.17
C ARG A 304 1.59 -20.34 3.48
N THR A 305 1.16 -20.35 4.74
CA THR A 305 -0.05 -19.66 5.19
C THR A 305 0.08 -18.16 5.02
N MET A 306 1.21 -17.54 5.46
CA MET A 306 1.43 -16.11 5.32
C MET A 306 1.51 -15.66 3.86
N ASN A 307 2.14 -16.47 2.98
CA ASN A 307 2.16 -16.17 1.55
C ASN A 307 0.76 -16.24 0.94
N TRP A 308 -0.03 -17.27 1.30
CA TRP A 308 -1.41 -17.38 0.84
C TRP A 308 -2.25 -16.18 1.30
N LEU A 309 -2.16 -15.78 2.57
CA LEU A 309 -2.82 -14.59 3.11
C LEU A 309 -2.36 -13.31 2.40
N GLY A 310 -1.06 -13.21 2.10
CA GLY A 310 -0.50 -12.10 1.34
C GLY A 310 -1.00 -12.04 -0.11
N ASP A 311 -1.20 -13.18 -0.77
CA ASP A 311 -1.74 -13.23 -2.12
C ASP A 311 -3.19 -12.72 -2.19
N ILE A 312 -4.01 -13.00 -1.18
CA ILE A 312 -5.41 -12.56 -1.10
C ILE A 312 -5.59 -11.17 -0.47
N SER A 313 -4.53 -10.59 0.11
CA SER A 313 -4.58 -9.33 0.86
C SER A 313 -5.11 -8.15 0.05
N PHE A 314 -4.85 -8.11 -1.25
CA PHE A 314 -5.36 -7.06 -2.13
C PHE A 314 -6.89 -7.17 -2.29
N GLY A 315 -7.42 -8.37 -2.56
CA GLY A 315 -8.86 -8.59 -2.60
C GLY A 315 -9.54 -8.26 -1.26
N MET A 316 -8.93 -8.67 -0.14
CA MET A 316 -9.38 -8.33 1.21
C MET A 316 -9.42 -6.81 1.42
N TYR A 317 -8.36 -6.08 1.02
CA TYR A 317 -8.31 -4.62 1.09
C TYR A 317 -9.42 -3.97 0.27
N MET A 318 -9.79 -4.52 -0.88
CA MET A 318 -10.84 -3.96 -1.73
C MET A 318 -12.27 -4.22 -1.21
N ILE A 319 -12.51 -5.36 -0.56
CA ILE A 319 -13.85 -5.79 -0.16
C ILE A 319 -14.23 -5.41 1.29
N HIS A 320 -13.24 -5.19 2.17
CA HIS A 320 -13.50 -5.05 3.62
C HIS A 320 -14.49 -3.94 3.95
N LEU A 321 -14.43 -2.80 3.23
CA LEU A 321 -15.31 -1.68 3.51
C LEU A 321 -16.76 -1.97 3.10
N VAL A 322 -16.96 -2.72 2.01
CA VAL A 322 -18.28 -3.22 1.59
C VAL A 322 -18.88 -4.08 2.71
N ILE A 323 -18.08 -4.98 3.29
CA ILE A 323 -18.52 -5.86 4.39
C ILE A 323 -18.82 -5.04 5.66
N LEU A 324 -17.94 -4.12 6.03
CA LEU A 324 -18.16 -3.25 7.19
C LEU A 324 -19.46 -2.41 7.02
N THR A 325 -19.71 -1.89 5.83
CA THR A 325 -20.95 -1.13 5.54
C THR A 325 -22.18 -2.01 5.64
N LEU A 326 -22.15 -3.25 5.12
CA LEU A 326 -23.25 -4.21 5.27
C LEU A 326 -23.55 -4.50 6.74
N VAL A 327 -22.52 -4.74 7.54
CA VAL A 327 -22.68 -5.02 8.97
C VAL A 327 -23.18 -3.78 9.72
N THR A 328 -22.72 -2.60 9.37
CA THR A 328 -23.19 -1.32 9.95
C THR A 328 -24.69 -1.13 9.68
N ASN A 329 -25.11 -1.34 8.43
CA ASN A 329 -26.51 -1.23 8.05
C ASN A 329 -27.37 -2.27 8.78
N TRP A 330 -26.86 -3.50 8.93
CA TRP A 330 -27.56 -4.55 9.69
C TRP A 330 -27.66 -4.21 11.18
N LEU A 331 -26.60 -3.64 11.79
CA LEU A 331 -26.65 -3.19 13.18
C LEU A 331 -27.67 -2.07 13.41
N ASN A 332 -27.86 -1.22 12.41
CA ASN A 332 -28.80 -0.09 12.48
C ASN A 332 -28.68 0.73 13.77
N GLY A 333 -27.44 1.10 14.13
CA GLY A 333 -27.10 1.86 15.34
C GLY A 333 -27.10 1.05 16.64
N ARG A 334 -27.33 -0.27 16.61
CA ARG A 334 -27.26 -1.11 17.81
C ARG A 334 -25.81 -1.28 18.25
N LEU A 335 -25.57 -1.10 19.53
CA LEU A 335 -24.30 -1.42 20.19
C LEU A 335 -24.42 -2.73 20.94
N LEU A 336 -23.31 -3.46 20.99
CA LEU A 336 -23.25 -4.80 21.55
C LEU A 336 -22.32 -4.83 22.79
N GLY A 337 -22.61 -5.71 23.76
CA GLY A 337 -21.69 -6.01 24.85
C GLY A 337 -20.33 -6.50 24.31
N THR A 338 -19.27 -6.27 25.06
CA THR A 338 -17.87 -6.51 24.61
C THR A 338 -17.62 -7.88 23.98
N PRO A 339 -18.10 -9.03 24.53
CA PRO A 339 -17.87 -10.33 23.88
C PRO A 339 -18.56 -10.44 22.52
N ALA A 340 -19.82 -10.01 22.40
CA ALA A 340 -20.59 -10.08 21.16
C ALA A 340 -20.00 -9.12 20.09
N ALA A 341 -19.60 -7.92 20.49
CA ALA A 341 -18.93 -6.96 19.62
C ALA A 341 -17.60 -7.51 19.07
N THR A 342 -16.80 -8.15 19.93
CA THR A 342 -15.54 -8.78 19.52
C THR A 342 -15.77 -9.92 18.53
N VAL A 343 -16.73 -10.79 18.78
CA VAL A 343 -17.12 -11.87 17.84
C VAL A 343 -17.57 -11.28 16.51
N LEU A 344 -18.36 -10.21 16.52
CA LEU A 344 -18.82 -9.55 15.28
C LEU A 344 -17.66 -8.93 14.48
N VAL A 345 -16.70 -8.27 15.15
CA VAL A 345 -15.50 -7.73 14.50
C VAL A 345 -14.67 -8.84 13.86
N LEU A 346 -14.46 -9.94 14.60
CA LEU A 346 -13.73 -11.11 14.08
C LEU A 346 -14.48 -11.80 12.93
N ALA A 347 -15.80 -11.87 13.00
CA ALA A 347 -16.62 -12.40 11.91
C ALA A 347 -16.55 -11.52 10.66
N ALA A 348 -16.61 -10.18 10.80
CA ALA A 348 -16.44 -9.24 9.70
C ALA A 348 -15.03 -9.31 9.10
N PHE A 349 -13.99 -9.51 9.93
CA PHE A 349 -12.63 -9.77 9.48
C PHE A 349 -12.54 -11.06 8.69
N GLY A 350 -13.07 -12.16 9.21
CA GLY A 350 -13.12 -13.47 8.53
C GLY A 350 -13.88 -13.40 7.21
N ALA A 351 -15.02 -12.69 7.17
CA ALA A 351 -15.78 -12.44 5.94
C ALA A 351 -14.95 -11.64 4.92
N SER A 352 -14.15 -10.66 5.37
CA SER A 352 -13.27 -9.89 4.51
C SER A 352 -12.13 -10.73 3.94
N VAL A 353 -11.56 -11.64 4.72
CA VAL A 353 -10.57 -12.63 4.26
C VAL A 353 -11.19 -13.58 3.23
N LEU A 354 -12.38 -14.09 3.50
CA LEU A 354 -13.12 -14.97 2.58
C LEU A 354 -13.46 -14.24 1.27
N GLY A 355 -13.98 -13.01 1.35
CA GLY A 355 -14.27 -12.17 0.19
C GLY A 355 -13.01 -11.89 -0.64
N GLY A 356 -11.89 -11.60 0.03
CA GLY A 356 -10.59 -11.44 -0.62
C GLY A 356 -10.12 -12.70 -1.33
N TRP A 357 -10.31 -13.86 -0.73
CA TRP A 357 -10.02 -15.15 -1.36
C TRP A 357 -10.90 -15.42 -2.58
N LEU A 358 -12.20 -15.14 -2.50
CA LEU A 358 -13.12 -15.27 -3.63
C LEU A 358 -12.71 -14.36 -4.80
N LEU A 359 -12.41 -13.09 -4.54
CA LEU A 359 -11.91 -12.16 -5.55
C LEU A 359 -10.60 -12.66 -6.19
N PHE A 360 -9.68 -13.18 -5.38
CA PHE A 360 -8.43 -13.73 -5.88
C PHE A 360 -8.64 -14.96 -6.78
N VAL A 361 -9.46 -15.92 -6.34
CA VAL A 361 -9.64 -17.20 -7.07
C VAL A 361 -10.52 -17.03 -8.31
N CYS A 362 -11.62 -16.25 -8.19
CA CYS A 362 -12.62 -16.14 -9.25
C CYS A 362 -12.30 -15.04 -10.27
N ILE A 363 -11.54 -14.01 -9.89
CA ILE A 363 -11.33 -12.84 -10.73
C ILE A 363 -9.84 -12.62 -11.03
N GLU A 364 -9.02 -12.35 -10.01
CA GLU A 364 -7.65 -11.92 -10.20
C GLU A 364 -6.79 -13.02 -10.86
N ARG A 365 -6.79 -14.21 -10.27
CA ARG A 365 -5.97 -15.34 -10.74
C ARG A 365 -6.33 -15.78 -12.17
N PRO A 366 -7.60 -15.95 -12.56
CA PRO A 366 -7.97 -16.25 -13.95
C PRO A 366 -7.53 -15.18 -14.95
N VAL A 367 -7.76 -13.90 -14.63
CA VAL A 367 -7.35 -12.77 -15.48
C VAL A 367 -5.84 -12.76 -15.66
N MET A 368 -5.09 -12.85 -14.56
CA MET A 368 -3.62 -12.86 -14.61
C MET A 368 -3.05 -14.07 -15.33
N ARG A 369 -3.69 -15.26 -15.25
CA ARG A 369 -3.26 -16.45 -15.97
C ARG A 369 -3.48 -16.32 -17.46
N ARG A 370 -4.59 -15.71 -17.88
CA ARG A 370 -4.99 -15.61 -19.29
C ARG A 370 -4.22 -14.48 -20.03
N TRP A 371 -4.08 -13.31 -19.39
CA TRP A 371 -3.54 -12.11 -20.05
C TRP A 371 -2.26 -11.55 -19.41
N GLY A 372 -1.88 -11.98 -18.23
CA GLY A 372 -0.70 -11.47 -17.51
C GLY A 372 0.64 -12.07 -17.97
N LYS A 373 0.65 -13.01 -18.91
CA LYS A 373 1.88 -13.58 -19.46
C LYS A 373 2.52 -12.53 -20.40
N ALA A 374 3.82 -12.27 -20.23
CA ALA A 374 4.57 -11.49 -21.20
C ALA A 374 4.46 -12.16 -22.59
N ALA A 375 4.27 -11.35 -23.64
CA ALA A 375 4.32 -11.86 -25.00
C ALA A 375 5.63 -12.66 -25.20
N PRO A 376 5.59 -13.84 -25.84
CA PRO A 376 6.81 -14.58 -26.14
C PRO A 376 7.72 -13.69 -26.96
N ARG A 377 9.01 -13.63 -26.58
CA ARG A 377 10.07 -12.97 -27.32
C ARG A 377 9.99 -13.45 -28.77
N LYS A 378 9.76 -12.57 -29.73
CA LYS A 378 10.10 -12.85 -31.12
C LYS A 378 11.62 -13.07 -31.10
N SER A 379 12.06 -14.33 -31.07
CA SER A 379 13.45 -14.66 -31.26
C SER A 379 13.84 -14.05 -32.59
N ALA A 380 14.92 -13.31 -32.62
CA ALA A 380 15.58 -12.87 -33.81
C ALA A 380 16.09 -14.11 -34.61
N LEU A 381 15.19 -14.76 -35.28
CA LEU A 381 15.46 -15.68 -36.38
C LEU A 381 15.56 -14.79 -37.65
N MET A 382 16.56 -13.93 -37.71
CA MET A 382 17.08 -13.31 -38.93
C MET A 382 18.59 -13.19 -38.76
N GLY A 383 19.30 -14.18 -39.25
CA GLY A 383 20.76 -14.14 -39.29
C GLY A 383 21.41 -15.52 -39.45
N ALA A 384 20.88 -16.36 -40.32
CA ALA A 384 21.59 -17.52 -40.79
C ALA A 384 21.13 -17.84 -42.23
N GLU A 385 21.36 -16.90 -43.15
CA GLU A 385 21.47 -17.13 -44.56
C GLU A 385 22.41 -16.03 -45.10
N VAL A 386 23.68 -16.34 -45.18
CA VAL A 386 24.62 -16.06 -46.30
C VAL A 386 25.87 -16.94 -46.03
#